data_9f1fe3fa3763cbaa191b44e05c018a26
#
_entry.id   9f1fe3fa3763cbaa191b44e05c018a26
#
_cell.length_a   1.000
_cell.length_b   1.000
_cell.length_c   1.000
_cell.angle_alpha   90.00
_cell.angle_beta   90.00
_cell.angle_gamma   90.00
#
_symmetry.space_group_name_H-M   'P 1'
#
loop_
_entity.id
_entity.type
_entity.pdbx_description
1 polymer ?
#
loop_
_entity_poly.entity_id
_entity_poly.type
_entity_poly.pdbx_seq_one_letter_code
_entity_poly.pdbx_strand_id
1 'polypeptide(L)'
;MAINFTMNVPPLESGDRLTRDEFERRYHAASNIKKAELIEGVVYVAAAVRANLHGKPHGIVITWLGFYCSATPGVELYDSATVLLDEDNEPQPDALLRIEPEVGGNSSV
;
A
#
# COMPACT_ATOMS: atom_id res chain seq x y z
N MET A 1 30.50 -17.87 14.94
CA MET A 1 29.45 -16.89 15.23
C MET A 1 28.49 -16.79 14.05
N ALA A 2 27.24 -16.92 14.30
CA ALA A 2 26.27 -16.75 13.24
C ALA A 2 26.07 -15.25 12.98
N ILE A 3 26.27 -14.84 11.76
CA ILE A 3 25.99 -13.46 11.37
C ILE A 3 24.58 -13.44 10.80
N ASN A 4 23.74 -12.66 11.45
CA ASN A 4 22.40 -12.47 10.95
C ASN A 4 22.36 -11.28 10.00
N PHE A 5 22.39 -11.55 8.69
CA PHE A 5 22.42 -10.51 7.68
C PHE A 5 21.16 -9.64 7.68
N THR A 6 20.04 -10.11 8.22
CA THR A 6 18.84 -9.30 8.32
C THR A 6 19.00 -8.15 9.31
N MET A 7 19.91 -8.29 10.28
CA MET A 7 20.22 -7.22 11.22
C MET A 7 20.97 -6.07 10.56
N ASN A 8 21.53 -6.29 9.36
CA ASN A 8 22.25 -5.27 8.61
C ASN A 8 21.33 -4.49 7.66
N VAL A 9 20.04 -4.79 7.64
CA VAL A 9 19.08 -4.05 6.84
C VAL A 9 18.74 -2.76 7.56
N PRO A 10 19.02 -1.59 6.96
CA PRO A 10 18.65 -0.33 7.61
C PRO A 10 17.15 -0.23 7.86
N PRO A 11 16.73 0.46 8.91
CA PRO A 11 15.32 0.67 9.16
C PRO A 11 14.70 1.55 8.08
N LEU A 12 13.40 1.40 7.91
CA LEU A 12 12.62 2.22 7.00
C LEU A 12 12.14 3.45 7.76
N GLU A 13 12.53 4.63 7.31
CA GLU A 13 12.20 5.90 7.98
C GLU A 13 11.59 6.87 7.00
N SER A 14 10.58 7.62 7.46
CA SER A 14 9.96 8.67 6.65
C SER A 14 11.00 9.70 6.22
N GLY A 15 10.98 10.05 4.93
CA GLY A 15 11.93 10.99 4.37
C GLY A 15 13.12 10.33 3.69
N ASP A 16 13.35 9.03 3.87
CA ASP A 16 14.39 8.31 3.15
C ASP A 16 14.12 8.35 1.65
N ARG A 17 15.19 8.41 0.86
CA ARG A 17 15.09 8.32 -0.60
C ARG A 17 15.59 6.96 -1.03
N LEU A 18 14.68 6.16 -1.61
CA LEU A 18 14.97 4.78 -1.98
C LEU A 18 14.39 4.47 -3.35
N THR A 19 14.97 3.44 -3.98
CA THR A 19 14.28 2.76 -5.08
C THR A 19 13.21 1.84 -4.52
N ARG A 20 12.28 1.39 -5.34
CA ARG A 20 11.25 0.45 -4.90
C ARG A 20 11.87 -0.84 -4.37
N ASP A 21 12.90 -1.37 -5.04
CA ASP A 21 13.55 -2.61 -4.59
C ASP A 21 14.14 -2.47 -3.19
N GLU A 22 14.82 -1.36 -2.92
CA GLU A 22 15.39 -1.12 -1.58
C GLU A 22 14.29 -0.84 -0.56
N PHE A 23 13.24 -0.12 -0.96
CA PHE A 23 12.07 0.12 -0.10
C PHE A 23 11.42 -1.21 0.31
N GLU A 24 11.18 -2.10 -0.64
CA GLU A 24 10.58 -3.40 -0.35
C GLU A 24 11.48 -4.24 0.55
N ARG A 25 12.79 -4.23 0.29
CA ARG A 25 13.74 -4.97 1.12
C ARG A 25 13.67 -4.53 2.59
N ARG A 26 13.68 -3.23 2.84
CA ARG A 26 13.58 -2.69 4.20
C ARG A 26 12.21 -2.90 4.81
N TYR A 27 11.17 -2.77 4.01
CA TYR A 27 9.79 -2.96 4.47
C TYR A 27 9.55 -4.40 4.93
N HIS A 28 10.02 -5.38 4.15
CA HIS A 28 9.87 -6.78 4.51
C HIS A 28 10.67 -7.14 5.77
N ALA A 29 11.78 -6.48 6.02
CA ALA A 29 12.59 -6.69 7.22
C ALA A 29 12.03 -5.98 8.45
N ALA A 30 11.12 -5.04 8.28
CA ALA A 30 10.58 -4.24 9.39
C ALA A 30 9.33 -4.91 9.96
N SER A 31 9.46 -5.54 11.13
CA SER A 31 8.36 -6.24 11.78
C SER A 31 7.38 -5.30 12.49
N ASN A 32 7.77 -4.06 12.74
CA ASN A 32 7.00 -3.09 13.52
C ASN A 32 6.25 -2.06 12.67
N ILE A 33 6.41 -2.09 11.35
CA ILE A 33 5.76 -1.15 10.44
C ILE A 33 4.60 -1.85 9.73
N LYS A 34 3.39 -1.37 9.96
CA LYS A 34 2.18 -1.94 9.35
C LYS A 34 1.89 -1.36 7.98
N LYS A 35 2.16 -0.07 7.80
CA LYS A 35 1.89 0.61 6.53
C LYS A 35 2.99 1.59 6.22
N ALA A 36 3.53 1.50 5.02
CA ALA A 36 4.49 2.46 4.49
C ALA A 36 4.28 2.59 2.99
N GLU A 37 4.61 3.74 2.44
CA GLU A 37 4.46 4.04 1.02
C GLU A 37 5.75 4.64 0.48
N LEU A 38 5.98 4.43 -0.81
CA LEU A 38 7.05 5.08 -1.56
C LEU A 38 6.39 5.97 -2.62
N ILE A 39 6.62 7.28 -2.53
CA ILE A 39 6.07 8.27 -3.47
C ILE A 39 7.20 9.10 -4.02
N GLU A 40 7.41 9.00 -5.33
CA GLU A 40 8.52 9.68 -6.03
C GLU A 40 9.86 9.45 -5.34
N GLY A 41 10.11 8.20 -4.92
CA GLY A 41 11.34 7.79 -4.27
C GLY A 41 11.48 8.19 -2.82
N VAL A 42 10.46 8.78 -2.21
CA VAL A 42 10.49 9.20 -0.80
C VAL A 42 9.59 8.30 0.04
N VAL A 43 10.11 7.86 1.16
CA VAL A 43 9.40 6.96 2.09
C VAL A 43 8.47 7.76 3.00
N TYR A 44 7.25 7.24 3.16
CA TYR A 44 6.27 7.75 4.11
C TYR A 44 5.78 6.60 4.97
N VAL A 45 6.11 6.61 6.25
CA VAL A 45 5.66 5.61 7.21
C VAL A 45 4.40 6.14 7.91
N ALA A 46 3.32 5.37 7.82
CA ALA A 46 2.04 5.81 8.36
C ALA A 46 2.00 5.74 9.88
N ALA A 47 1.32 6.72 10.49
CA ALA A 47 1.00 6.69 11.91
C ALA A 47 -0.17 5.75 12.19
N ALA A 48 -0.42 5.46 13.47
CA ALA A 48 -1.54 4.63 13.88
C ALA A 48 -2.88 5.28 13.47
N VAL A 49 -3.80 4.43 12.97
CA VAL A 49 -5.14 4.86 12.55
C VAL A 49 -6.01 5.18 13.77
N ARG A 50 -6.73 6.29 13.72
CA ARG A 50 -7.70 6.66 14.75
C ARG A 50 -9.12 6.41 14.24
N ALA A 51 -9.96 5.81 15.08
CA ALA A 51 -11.30 5.39 14.70
C ALA A 51 -12.17 6.55 14.21
N ASN A 52 -12.15 7.71 14.88
CA ASN A 52 -13.00 8.84 14.53
C ASN A 52 -12.40 9.75 13.46
N LEU A 53 -11.08 9.74 13.26
CA LEU A 53 -10.41 10.61 12.29
C LEU A 53 -10.17 9.91 10.96
N HIS A 54 -10.00 8.59 10.98
CA HIS A 54 -9.76 7.81 9.75
C HIS A 54 -10.69 6.61 9.63
N GLY A 55 -10.79 5.77 10.67
CA GLY A 55 -11.50 4.51 10.58
C GLY A 55 -12.97 4.66 10.19
N LYS A 56 -13.69 5.60 10.81
CA LYS A 56 -15.11 5.82 10.50
C LYS A 56 -15.31 6.42 9.10
N PRO A 57 -14.62 7.50 8.70
CA PRO A 57 -14.73 7.99 7.33
C PRO A 57 -14.32 6.95 6.29
N HIS A 58 -13.25 6.20 6.56
CA HIS A 58 -12.80 5.13 5.68
C HIS A 58 -13.88 4.06 5.50
N GLY A 59 -14.51 3.63 6.59
CA GLY A 59 -15.58 2.65 6.55
C GLY A 59 -16.79 3.13 5.73
N ILE A 60 -17.13 4.41 5.83
CA ILE A 60 -18.22 4.99 5.03
C ILE A 60 -17.86 4.97 3.54
N VAL A 61 -16.66 5.36 3.18
CA VAL A 61 -16.19 5.36 1.79
C VAL A 61 -16.16 3.93 1.23
N ILE A 62 -15.61 2.99 1.98
CA ILE A 62 -15.58 1.58 1.55
C ILE A 62 -16.98 1.03 1.33
N THR A 63 -17.92 1.36 2.20
CA THR A 63 -19.31 0.93 2.05
C THR A 63 -19.92 1.49 0.76
N TRP A 64 -19.70 2.77 0.50
CA TRP A 64 -20.19 3.42 -0.71
C TRP A 64 -19.59 2.80 -1.97
N LEU A 65 -18.27 2.59 -1.98
CA LEU A 65 -17.60 1.95 -3.12
C LEU A 65 -18.04 0.49 -3.29
N GLY A 66 -18.33 -0.21 -2.20
CA GLY A 66 -18.85 -1.57 -2.25
C GLY A 66 -20.20 -1.64 -2.96
N PHE A 67 -21.09 -0.68 -2.67
CA PHE A 67 -22.36 -0.56 -3.39
C PHE A 67 -22.15 -0.32 -4.88
N TYR A 68 -21.23 0.57 -5.22
CA TYR A 68 -20.89 0.84 -6.61
C TYR A 68 -20.43 -0.44 -7.32
N CYS A 69 -19.53 -1.21 -6.71
CA CYS A 69 -19.01 -2.46 -7.29
C CYS A 69 -20.12 -3.51 -7.44
N SER A 70 -21.04 -3.59 -6.50
CA SER A 70 -22.14 -4.57 -6.58
C SER A 70 -23.07 -4.30 -7.77
N ALA A 71 -23.15 -3.06 -8.23
CA ALA A 71 -23.97 -2.65 -9.36
C ALA A 71 -23.19 -2.50 -10.66
N THR A 72 -21.87 -2.69 -10.64
CA THR A 72 -20.99 -2.45 -11.79
C THR A 72 -20.12 -3.67 -12.05
N PRO A 73 -20.58 -4.63 -12.87
CA PRO A 73 -19.80 -5.81 -13.18
C PRO A 73 -18.44 -5.43 -13.78
N GLY A 74 -17.39 -6.19 -13.43
CA GLY A 74 -16.05 -5.98 -13.94
C GLY A 74 -15.23 -4.96 -13.16
N VAL A 75 -15.75 -4.44 -12.06
CA VAL A 75 -15.01 -3.56 -11.15
C VAL A 75 -14.85 -4.24 -9.80
N GLU A 76 -13.63 -4.25 -9.30
CA GLU A 76 -13.31 -4.82 -7.99
C GLU A 76 -12.87 -3.72 -7.03
N LEU A 77 -13.19 -3.89 -5.74
CA LEU A 77 -12.79 -3.00 -4.67
C LEU A 77 -11.72 -3.68 -3.81
N TYR A 78 -10.63 -2.97 -3.55
CA TYR A 78 -9.60 -3.41 -2.62
C TYR A 78 -9.43 -2.36 -1.52
N ASP A 79 -9.23 -2.85 -0.30
CA ASP A 79 -8.99 -2.03 0.88
C ASP A 79 -7.50 -2.07 1.20
N SER A 80 -6.85 -0.90 1.27
CA SER A 80 -5.46 -0.77 1.67
C SER A 80 -4.49 -1.66 0.87
N ALA A 81 -4.71 -1.76 -0.43
CA ALA A 81 -3.87 -2.58 -1.30
C ALA A 81 -2.55 -1.89 -1.62
N THR A 82 -1.48 -2.68 -1.66
CA THR A 82 -0.19 -2.20 -2.16
C THR A 82 -0.21 -2.16 -3.68
N VAL A 83 0.16 -1.02 -4.26
CA VAL A 83 0.17 -0.83 -5.70
C VAL A 83 1.60 -0.62 -6.18
N LEU A 84 2.07 -1.50 -7.05
CA LEU A 84 3.39 -1.37 -7.66
C LEU A 84 3.25 -0.60 -8.97
N LEU A 85 3.62 0.67 -8.97
CA LEU A 85 3.48 1.52 -10.15
C LEU A 85 4.75 1.55 -11.00
N ASP A 86 5.89 1.87 -10.38
CA ASP A 86 7.18 1.97 -11.06
C ASP A 86 8.32 1.84 -10.06
N GLU A 87 9.55 2.16 -10.48
CA GLU A 87 10.74 2.01 -9.64
C GLU A 87 10.80 2.99 -8.47
N ASP A 88 10.02 4.05 -8.54
CA ASP A 88 10.05 5.12 -7.53
C ASP A 88 8.72 5.25 -6.78
N ASN A 89 7.72 4.42 -7.12
CA ASN A 89 6.39 4.58 -6.56
C ASN A 89 5.75 3.26 -6.17
N GLU A 90 5.46 3.13 -4.90
CA GLU A 90 4.71 2.01 -4.33
C GLU A 90 3.74 2.56 -3.30
N PRO A 91 2.63 3.18 -3.73
CA PRO A 91 1.62 3.69 -2.82
C PRO A 91 0.78 2.57 -2.22
N GLN A 92 0.11 2.89 -1.13
CA GLN A 92 -0.83 1.98 -0.49
C GLN A 92 -2.12 2.75 -0.20
N PRO A 93 -2.95 2.99 -1.22
CA PRO A 93 -4.17 3.78 -1.07
C PRO A 93 -5.14 3.12 -0.09
N ASP A 94 -5.93 3.93 0.60
CA ASP A 94 -6.92 3.45 1.55
C ASP A 94 -8.04 2.67 0.86
N ALA A 95 -8.34 3.01 -0.38
CA ALA A 95 -9.33 2.32 -1.19
C ALA A 95 -8.90 2.35 -2.66
N LEU A 96 -9.13 1.27 -3.38
CA LEU A 96 -8.74 1.12 -4.78
C LEU A 96 -9.85 0.44 -5.54
N LEU A 97 -10.26 1.03 -6.65
CA LEU A 97 -11.11 0.36 -7.64
C LEU A 97 -10.24 -0.14 -8.78
N ARG A 98 -10.49 -1.36 -9.20
CA ARG A 98 -9.77 -2.00 -10.28
C ARG A 98 -10.75 -2.48 -11.34
N ILE A 99 -10.41 -2.26 -12.60
CA ILE A 99 -11.15 -2.82 -13.72
C ILE A 99 -10.56 -4.19 -14.05
N GLU A 100 -11.40 -5.21 -14.07
CA GLU A 100 -10.95 -6.57 -14.38
C GLU A 100 -10.43 -6.69 -15.80
N PRO A 101 -9.43 -7.58 -16.06
CA PRO A 101 -8.88 -7.75 -17.41
C PRO A 101 -9.93 -8.14 -18.44
N GLU A 102 -10.95 -8.91 -18.06
CA GLU A 102 -12.01 -9.39 -18.95
C GLU A 102 -12.84 -8.26 -19.53
N VAL A 103 -12.83 -7.08 -18.89
CA VAL A 103 -13.57 -5.91 -19.37
C VAL A 103 -12.63 -4.75 -19.71
N GLY A 104 -11.37 -5.04 -19.98
CA GLY A 104 -10.43 -4.07 -20.52
C GLY A 104 -9.42 -3.50 -19.54
N GLY A 105 -9.36 -4.00 -18.31
CA GLY A 105 -8.36 -3.55 -17.32
C GLY A 105 -6.96 -4.01 -17.65
N ASN A 106 -5.95 -3.22 -17.26
CA ASN A 106 -4.55 -3.51 -17.54
C ASN A 106 -3.73 -3.83 -16.29
N SER A 107 -4.38 -3.84 -15.12
CA SER A 107 -3.68 -4.18 -13.89
C SER A 107 -3.66 -5.69 -13.65
N SER A 108 -2.68 -6.16 -12.87
CA SER A 108 -2.61 -7.55 -12.41
C SER A 108 -2.61 -7.60 -10.88
N VAL A 109 -2.99 -8.74 -10.37
CA VAL A 109 -3.00 -8.99 -8.92
C VAL A 109 -1.89 -9.93 -8.55
#